data_894f0162099b7b36e1ba5989fc44f3ef
#
_entry.id   894f0162099b7b36e1ba5989fc44f3ef
#
_cell.length_a   1.000
_cell.length_b   1.000
_cell.length_c   1.000
_cell.angle_alpha   90.00
_cell.angle_beta   90.00
_cell.angle_gamma   90.00
#
_symmetry.space_group_name_H-M   'P 1'
#
loop_
_entity.id
_entity.type
_entity.pdbx_description
1 polymer ?
#
loop_
_entity_poly.entity_id
_entity_poly.type
_entity_poly.pdbx_seq_one_letter_code
_entity_poly.pdbx_strand_id
1 'polypeptide(L)'
;MAGLYIHIPFCASRCIYCGFYSTTALQWRQRYVDAVCKEMELRAKKEEGRREAIETVYLGGGTPSQLTIDQLRQLSIYINNVYGTATREFTIEVNPDDVTIEYAVMLSQLGINRVSMGAQTFDDERLRFLHRRHTAAQVPLAVQRLRDAGIQNISVDLMYGFPDETLQDWEYDIDAALRLHVEHLSAYCLMIEEGTPLWRLKMKNEKLKMDEETERLMYERLIDKVTEAGYEHYEISNFAKPGFRSKHNSSYWQDIPYIGLGAAAHSYDGHTRSWNISDLQQYMEAIERGQQPSEQEVIDEDTHYNDRITVALRTCEGLDLSTLSHKYRTYCEREAQRYIALGLLTREGSRLTLTRQGLFVSDDIMSSLIYV
;
A
#
# COMPACT_ATOMS: atom_id res chain seq x y z
N MET A 1 19.05 5.86 -0.73
CA MET A 1 17.93 6.21 0.15
C MET A 1 17.03 4.99 0.23
N ALA A 2 16.69 4.53 1.42
CA ALA A 2 15.90 3.30 1.55
C ALA A 2 14.62 3.55 2.34
N GLY A 3 13.59 2.75 2.08
CA GLY A 3 12.37 2.68 2.88
C GLY A 3 12.47 1.60 3.95
N LEU A 4 11.85 1.82 5.11
CA LEU A 4 11.65 0.81 6.15
C LEU A 4 10.17 0.45 6.24
N TYR A 5 9.82 -0.76 5.87
CA TYR A 5 8.47 -1.31 6.04
C TYR A 5 8.44 -2.25 7.25
N ILE A 6 7.48 -2.08 8.14
CA ILE A 6 7.27 -2.98 9.27
C ILE A 6 5.89 -3.60 9.16
N HIS A 7 5.85 -4.90 8.96
CA HIS A 7 4.59 -5.65 8.88
C HIS A 7 4.04 -5.91 10.29
N ILE A 8 2.82 -5.45 10.54
CA ILE A 8 2.09 -5.68 11.80
C ILE A 8 0.87 -6.54 11.48
N PRO A 9 0.94 -7.87 11.70
CA PRO A 9 -0.08 -8.80 11.20
C PRO A 9 -1.37 -8.83 12.03
N PHE A 10 -1.56 -7.97 13.02
CA PHE A 10 -2.66 -8.07 13.96
C PHE A 10 -3.90 -7.33 13.48
N CYS A 11 -5.06 -8.01 13.55
CA CYS A 11 -6.38 -7.41 13.34
C CYS A 11 -7.30 -7.82 14.49
N ALA A 12 -8.15 -6.91 14.97
CA ALA A 12 -9.18 -7.27 15.96
C ALA A 12 -10.25 -8.20 15.34
N SER A 13 -10.55 -8.00 14.05
CA SER A 13 -11.38 -8.87 13.21
C SER A 13 -10.85 -8.88 11.79
N ARG A 14 -11.01 -9.99 11.06
CA ARG A 14 -10.63 -10.05 9.65
C ARG A 14 -11.81 -9.65 8.77
N CYS A 15 -11.55 -8.72 7.85
CA CYS A 15 -12.49 -8.38 6.79
C CYS A 15 -12.67 -9.56 5.82
N ILE A 16 -13.88 -9.71 5.26
CA ILE A 16 -14.19 -10.88 4.43
C ILE A 16 -13.46 -10.92 3.09
N TYR A 17 -12.97 -9.77 2.61
CA TYR A 17 -12.26 -9.63 1.33
C TYR A 17 -10.74 -9.73 1.46
N CYS A 18 -10.20 -9.62 2.69
CA CYS A 18 -8.77 -9.38 2.89
C CYS A 18 -7.93 -10.64 2.66
N GLY A 19 -7.06 -10.60 1.64
CA GLY A 19 -6.05 -11.61 1.34
C GLY A 19 -4.71 -11.40 2.06
N PHE A 20 -4.48 -10.24 2.69
CA PHE A 20 -3.23 -9.95 3.37
C PHE A 20 -2.96 -10.89 4.55
N TYR A 21 -1.67 -11.18 4.74
CA TYR A 21 -1.24 -11.95 5.89
C TYR A 21 -1.60 -11.24 7.20
N SER A 22 -2.51 -11.81 7.96
CA SER A 22 -3.01 -11.22 9.22
C SER A 22 -3.54 -12.29 10.17
N THR A 23 -3.58 -11.95 11.46
CA THR A 23 -4.07 -12.81 12.54
C THR A 23 -4.90 -12.05 13.55
N THR A 24 -5.83 -12.73 14.20
CA THR A 24 -6.58 -12.19 15.35
C THR A 24 -5.98 -12.58 16.70
N ALA A 25 -4.80 -13.19 16.71
CA ALA A 25 -4.11 -13.66 17.93
C ALA A 25 -3.42 -12.49 18.66
N LEU A 26 -4.19 -11.53 19.14
CA LEU A 26 -3.71 -10.29 19.77
C LEU A 26 -2.83 -10.50 21.01
N GLN A 27 -2.90 -11.67 21.66
CA GLN A 27 -2.05 -12.04 22.79
C GLN A 27 -0.56 -12.13 22.43
N TRP A 28 -0.23 -12.30 21.13
CA TRP A 28 1.14 -12.39 20.64
C TRP A 28 1.81 -11.04 20.38
N ARG A 29 1.07 -9.92 20.45
CA ARG A 29 1.56 -8.58 20.07
C ARG A 29 2.87 -8.21 20.74
N GLN A 30 2.99 -8.37 22.06
CA GLN A 30 4.23 -7.98 22.76
C GLN A 30 5.42 -8.82 22.32
N ARG A 31 5.28 -10.15 22.33
CA ARG A 31 6.33 -11.06 21.87
C ARG A 31 6.76 -10.77 20.42
N TYR A 32 5.80 -10.41 19.58
CA TYR A 32 6.07 -10.05 18.19
C TYR A 32 6.82 -8.72 18.07
N VAL A 33 6.43 -7.69 18.82
CA VAL A 33 7.13 -6.41 18.86
C VAL A 33 8.57 -6.60 19.34
N ASP A 34 8.79 -7.42 20.38
CA ASP A 34 10.11 -7.77 20.88
C ASP A 34 10.96 -8.46 19.80
N ALA A 35 10.34 -9.38 19.04
CA ALA A 35 11.00 -10.06 17.93
C ALA A 35 11.36 -9.07 16.81
N VAL A 36 10.46 -8.17 16.39
CA VAL A 36 10.76 -7.15 15.37
C VAL A 36 11.89 -6.22 15.81
N CYS A 37 11.90 -5.79 17.08
CA CYS A 37 13.00 -4.99 17.62
C CYS A 37 14.34 -5.75 17.57
N LYS A 38 14.33 -7.04 17.91
CA LYS A 38 15.52 -7.88 17.82
C LYS A 38 15.96 -8.13 16.37
N GLU A 39 15.02 -8.27 15.43
CA GLU A 39 15.34 -8.35 14.00
C GLU A 39 16.07 -7.10 13.52
N MET A 40 15.64 -5.88 13.94
CA MET A 40 16.34 -4.64 13.63
C MET A 40 17.82 -4.70 14.06
N GLU A 41 18.08 -5.16 15.29
CA GLU A 41 19.45 -5.30 15.80
C GLU A 41 20.28 -6.34 15.03
N LEU A 42 19.67 -7.46 14.68
CA LEU A 42 20.33 -8.53 13.91
C LEU A 42 20.74 -8.06 12.52
N ARG A 43 19.84 -7.36 11.83
CA ARG A 43 20.12 -6.78 10.50
C ARG A 43 21.18 -5.67 10.59
N ALA A 44 21.08 -4.78 11.56
CA ALA A 44 22.06 -3.70 11.74
C ALA A 44 23.49 -4.23 11.96
N LYS A 45 23.66 -5.34 12.67
CA LYS A 45 24.97 -6.02 12.86
C LYS A 45 25.50 -6.63 11.56
N LYS A 46 24.63 -7.17 10.71
CA LYS A 46 25.02 -7.80 9.45
C LYS A 46 25.41 -6.78 8.39
N GLU A 47 24.83 -5.58 8.46
CA GLU A 47 25.03 -4.48 7.51
C GLU A 47 26.07 -3.43 7.99
N GLU A 48 26.93 -3.77 8.96
CA GLU A 48 27.99 -2.88 9.43
C GLU A 48 28.87 -2.40 8.24
N GLY A 49 28.72 -1.12 7.89
CA GLY A 49 29.39 -0.48 6.75
C GLY A 49 28.53 -0.20 5.52
N ARG A 50 27.27 -0.64 5.46
CA ARG A 50 26.32 -0.41 4.34
C ARG A 50 25.04 0.31 4.76
N ARG A 51 25.05 1.09 5.85
CA ARG A 51 23.83 1.79 6.29
C ARG A 51 23.44 2.87 5.29
N GLU A 52 22.47 2.56 4.45
CA GLU A 52 21.73 3.59 3.73
C GLU A 52 20.85 4.36 4.72
N ALA A 53 20.77 5.69 4.54
CA ALA A 53 19.88 6.51 5.35
C ALA A 53 18.44 6.13 5.06
N ILE A 54 17.67 5.72 6.08
CA ILE A 54 16.24 5.49 5.98
C ILE A 54 15.54 6.85 5.87
N GLU A 55 14.82 7.07 4.79
CA GLU A 55 14.04 8.31 4.57
C GLU A 55 12.57 8.14 4.91
N THR A 56 12.04 6.94 4.74
CA THR A 56 10.62 6.66 5.01
C THR A 56 10.45 5.44 5.89
N VAL A 57 9.50 5.52 6.83
CA VAL A 57 9.06 4.41 7.67
C VAL A 57 7.58 4.18 7.41
N TYR A 58 7.17 2.93 7.26
CA TYR A 58 5.79 2.55 7.05
C TYR A 58 5.40 1.37 7.95
N LEU A 59 4.44 1.59 8.86
CA LEU A 59 3.82 0.53 9.65
C LEU A 59 2.53 0.12 8.95
N GLY A 60 2.51 -1.08 8.41
CA GLY A 60 1.37 -1.59 7.62
C GLY A 60 1.10 -3.07 7.84
N GLY A 61 0.20 -3.63 7.04
CA GLY A 61 -0.09 -5.07 6.96
C GLY A 61 -1.49 -5.47 7.39
N GLY A 62 -1.68 -5.92 8.62
CA GLY A 62 -3.00 -6.20 9.19
C GLY A 62 -3.68 -4.92 9.61
N THR A 63 -3.43 -4.50 10.85
CA THR A 63 -3.94 -3.24 11.41
C THR A 63 -2.95 -2.75 12.48
N PRO A 64 -1.96 -1.93 12.13
CA PRO A 64 -0.96 -1.44 13.08
C PRO A 64 -1.56 -0.68 14.28
N SER A 65 -2.74 -0.06 14.12
CA SER A 65 -3.46 0.58 15.22
C SER A 65 -3.97 -0.39 16.30
N GLN A 66 -3.81 -1.71 16.11
CA GLN A 66 -4.06 -2.70 17.16
C GLN A 66 -2.90 -2.82 18.17
N LEU A 67 -1.74 -2.22 17.89
CA LEU A 67 -0.67 -2.14 18.88
C LEU A 67 -1.02 -1.12 19.96
N THR A 68 -0.62 -1.44 21.20
CA THR A 68 -0.77 -0.50 22.33
C THR A 68 0.19 0.68 22.18
N ILE A 69 -0.08 1.76 22.89
CA ILE A 69 0.78 2.95 22.94
C ILE A 69 2.23 2.58 23.32
N ASP A 70 2.41 1.69 24.30
CA ASP A 70 3.73 1.28 24.74
C ASP A 70 4.48 0.43 23.69
N GLN A 71 3.76 -0.41 22.97
CA GLN A 71 4.31 -1.20 21.85
C GLN A 71 4.75 -0.32 20.69
N LEU A 72 3.96 0.68 20.31
CA LEU A 72 4.34 1.65 19.27
C LEU A 72 5.51 2.52 19.72
N ARG A 73 5.55 2.92 21.00
CA ARG A 73 6.67 3.66 21.59
C ARG A 73 7.96 2.82 21.54
N GLN A 74 7.89 1.53 21.90
CA GLN A 74 9.01 0.62 21.82
C GLN A 74 9.55 0.53 20.39
N LEU A 75 8.70 0.29 19.40
CA LEU A 75 9.11 0.26 17.99
C LEU A 75 9.76 1.57 17.55
N SER A 76 9.15 2.71 17.86
CA SER A 76 9.70 4.03 17.49
C SER A 76 11.10 4.26 18.10
N ILE A 77 11.31 3.88 19.36
CA ILE A 77 12.63 3.98 20.01
C ILE A 77 13.65 3.10 19.28
N TYR A 78 13.31 1.86 18.94
CA TYR A 78 14.24 0.97 18.24
C TYR A 78 14.53 1.44 16.81
N ILE A 79 13.53 1.92 16.08
CA ILE A 79 13.72 2.52 14.75
C ILE A 79 14.74 3.67 14.84
N ASN A 80 14.53 4.58 15.78
CA ASN A 80 15.41 5.73 15.96
C ASN A 80 16.83 5.34 16.35
N ASN A 81 16.99 4.36 17.23
CA ASN A 81 18.29 3.90 17.70
C ASN A 81 19.08 3.15 16.61
N VAL A 82 18.39 2.36 15.79
CA VAL A 82 19.02 1.52 14.77
C VAL A 82 19.23 2.25 13.45
N TYR A 83 18.22 2.99 12.99
CA TYR A 83 18.21 3.60 11.66
C TYR A 83 18.31 5.13 11.67
N GLY A 84 18.15 5.78 12.84
CA GLY A 84 18.17 7.23 12.98
C GLY A 84 16.80 7.89 12.86
N THR A 85 16.74 9.18 13.17
CA THR A 85 15.48 9.95 13.29
C THR A 85 15.10 10.73 12.05
N ALA A 86 15.97 10.81 11.06
CA ALA A 86 15.77 11.67 9.89
C ALA A 86 14.82 11.03 8.86
N THR A 87 13.57 10.85 9.21
CA THR A 87 12.56 10.37 8.29
C THR A 87 11.80 11.52 7.64
N ARG A 88 11.66 11.51 6.32
CA ARG A 88 10.80 12.43 5.57
C ARG A 88 9.33 12.08 5.72
N GLU A 89 9.04 10.79 5.93
CA GLU A 89 7.70 10.27 6.08
C GLU A 89 7.69 9.10 7.05
N PHE A 90 6.86 9.20 8.08
CA PHE A 90 6.58 8.10 8.98
C PHE A 90 5.07 7.84 8.95
N THR A 91 4.68 6.79 8.24
CA THR A 91 3.29 6.39 8.00
C THR A 91 2.85 5.27 8.94
N ILE A 92 1.62 5.32 9.39
CA ILE A 92 0.91 4.22 10.05
C ILE A 92 -0.46 4.00 9.42
N GLU A 93 -0.84 2.73 9.24
CA GLU A 93 -2.21 2.35 8.87
C GLU A 93 -3.08 2.26 10.14
N VAL A 94 -4.29 2.81 10.05
CA VAL A 94 -5.25 2.82 11.15
C VAL A 94 -6.66 2.46 10.71
N ASN A 95 -7.44 1.88 11.62
CA ASN A 95 -8.89 1.85 11.49
C ASN A 95 -9.49 3.11 12.14
N PRO A 96 -10.58 3.68 11.60
CA PRO A 96 -11.21 4.89 12.16
C PRO A 96 -11.60 4.77 13.63
N ASP A 97 -12.08 3.59 14.05
CA ASP A 97 -12.51 3.32 15.42
C ASP A 97 -11.36 3.20 16.46
N ASP A 98 -10.13 2.99 15.99
CA ASP A 98 -8.94 2.96 16.84
C ASP A 98 -8.39 4.38 17.13
N VAL A 99 -8.79 5.40 16.37
CA VAL A 99 -8.28 6.77 16.51
C VAL A 99 -9.04 7.50 17.63
N THR A 100 -8.62 7.30 18.88
CA THR A 100 -9.06 8.14 20.02
C THR A 100 -8.23 9.43 20.06
N ILE A 101 -8.63 10.40 20.91
CA ILE A 101 -7.85 11.64 21.13
C ILE A 101 -6.45 11.30 21.64
N GLU A 102 -6.37 10.43 22.66
CA GLU A 102 -5.12 10.00 23.28
C GLU A 102 -4.22 9.29 22.28
N TYR A 103 -4.81 8.44 21.41
CA TYR A 103 -4.08 7.72 20.38
C TYR A 103 -3.51 8.69 19.33
N ALA A 104 -4.30 9.63 18.84
CA ALA A 104 -3.85 10.64 17.86
C ALA A 104 -2.69 11.51 18.41
N VAL A 105 -2.82 11.98 19.66
CA VAL A 105 -1.75 12.75 20.33
C VAL A 105 -0.47 11.93 20.46
N MET A 106 -0.58 10.66 20.84
CA MET A 106 0.57 9.77 20.95
C MET A 106 1.24 9.54 19.59
N LEU A 107 0.49 9.32 18.52
CA LEU A 107 1.06 9.16 17.16
C LEU A 107 1.93 10.38 16.78
N SER A 108 1.40 11.58 17.01
CA SER A 108 2.15 12.82 16.78
C SER A 108 3.44 12.91 17.61
N GLN A 109 3.37 12.54 18.90
CA GLN A 109 4.53 12.54 19.81
C GLN A 109 5.61 11.51 19.40
N LEU A 110 5.24 10.42 18.73
CA LEU A 110 6.17 9.43 18.20
C LEU A 110 6.81 9.84 16.86
N GLY A 111 6.48 11.02 16.34
CA GLY A 111 6.99 11.52 15.08
C GLY A 111 6.28 10.95 13.83
N ILE A 112 5.15 10.25 14.02
CA ILE A 112 4.30 9.82 12.92
C ILE A 112 3.67 11.06 12.31
N ASN A 113 3.97 11.30 11.02
CA ASN A 113 3.56 12.52 10.31
C ASN A 113 2.62 12.23 9.14
N ARG A 114 2.33 10.95 8.85
CA ARG A 114 1.34 10.51 7.86
C ARG A 114 0.49 9.37 8.41
N VAL A 115 -0.80 9.41 8.17
CA VAL A 115 -1.74 8.34 8.53
C VAL A 115 -2.48 7.87 7.28
N SER A 116 -2.58 6.54 7.07
CA SER A 116 -3.47 5.92 6.09
C SER A 116 -4.64 5.29 6.82
N MET A 117 -5.85 5.72 6.52
CA MET A 117 -7.07 5.34 7.24
C MET A 117 -8.01 4.55 6.34
N GLY A 118 -8.23 3.28 6.67
CA GLY A 118 -9.14 2.42 5.94
C GLY A 118 -10.61 2.75 6.21
N ALA A 119 -11.18 3.72 5.50
CA ALA A 119 -12.61 4.04 5.55
C ALA A 119 -13.45 3.05 4.76
N GLN A 120 -12.98 2.64 3.60
CA GLN A 120 -13.54 1.71 2.63
C GLN A 120 -14.81 2.27 1.93
N THR A 121 -15.84 2.65 2.67
CA THR A 121 -17.10 3.23 2.19
C THR A 121 -17.72 4.08 3.30
N PHE A 122 -18.65 4.96 2.96
CA PHE A 122 -19.48 5.72 3.91
C PHE A 122 -20.90 5.14 4.03
N ASP A 123 -21.10 3.89 3.58
CA ASP A 123 -22.33 3.14 3.76
C ASP A 123 -22.16 2.10 4.89
N ASP A 124 -22.95 2.25 5.96
CA ASP A 124 -22.86 1.36 7.12
C ASP A 124 -23.31 -0.08 6.85
N GLU A 125 -24.13 -0.33 5.80
CA GLU A 125 -24.51 -1.69 5.40
C GLU A 125 -23.37 -2.40 4.70
N ARG A 126 -22.66 -1.70 3.81
CA ARG A 126 -21.43 -2.20 3.17
C ARG A 126 -20.32 -2.41 4.20
N LEU A 127 -20.14 -1.49 5.17
CA LEU A 127 -19.17 -1.70 6.25
C LEU A 127 -19.48 -2.97 7.05
N ARG A 128 -20.74 -3.22 7.38
CA ARG A 128 -21.18 -4.47 8.06
C ARG A 128 -20.95 -5.70 7.18
N PHE A 129 -21.24 -5.62 5.87
CA PHE A 129 -20.96 -6.69 4.92
C PHE A 129 -19.48 -7.03 4.88
N LEU A 130 -18.59 -6.04 4.87
CA LEU A 130 -17.14 -6.22 4.90
C LEU A 130 -16.59 -6.73 6.24
N HIS A 131 -17.41 -6.85 7.29
CA HIS A 131 -17.01 -7.08 8.68
C HIS A 131 -16.12 -5.97 9.25
N ARG A 132 -16.33 -4.71 8.84
CA ARG A 132 -15.67 -3.55 9.44
C ARG A 132 -16.29 -3.24 10.80
N ARG A 133 -15.44 -2.79 11.75
CA ARG A 133 -15.87 -2.47 13.12
C ARG A 133 -16.41 -1.04 13.26
N HIS A 134 -15.88 -0.13 12.45
CA HIS A 134 -16.27 1.27 12.47
C HIS A 134 -17.55 1.53 11.70
N THR A 135 -18.15 2.69 11.95
CA THR A 135 -19.27 3.27 11.19
C THR A 135 -18.77 4.44 10.34
N ALA A 136 -19.54 4.79 9.31
CA ALA A 136 -19.25 5.93 8.44
C ALA A 136 -19.05 7.24 9.23
N ALA A 137 -19.83 7.46 10.29
CA ALA A 137 -19.74 8.64 11.14
C ALA A 137 -18.41 8.75 11.92
N GLN A 138 -17.68 7.65 12.13
CA GLN A 138 -16.41 7.66 12.84
C GLN A 138 -15.25 8.17 11.97
N VAL A 139 -15.35 8.09 10.65
CA VAL A 139 -14.28 8.54 9.73
C VAL A 139 -13.99 10.05 9.89
N PRO A 140 -14.97 10.98 9.75
CA PRO A 140 -14.70 12.40 9.93
C PRO A 140 -14.23 12.74 11.34
N LEU A 141 -14.71 12.04 12.38
CA LEU A 141 -14.24 12.23 13.75
C LEU A 141 -12.77 11.82 13.90
N ALA A 142 -12.34 10.72 13.29
CA ALA A 142 -10.95 10.28 13.30
C ALA A 142 -10.05 11.29 12.58
N VAL A 143 -10.45 11.78 11.40
CA VAL A 143 -9.72 12.83 10.66
C VAL A 143 -9.57 14.09 11.52
N GLN A 144 -10.63 14.54 12.19
CA GLN A 144 -10.57 15.72 13.06
C GLN A 144 -9.61 15.51 14.23
N ARG A 145 -9.65 14.35 14.92
CA ARG A 145 -8.74 14.03 16.03
C ARG A 145 -7.28 14.02 15.61
N LEU A 146 -6.98 13.49 14.41
CA LEU A 146 -5.63 13.50 13.85
C LEU A 146 -5.14 14.93 13.58
N ARG A 147 -6.00 15.78 12.98
CA ARG A 147 -5.68 17.19 12.73
C ARG A 147 -5.47 17.98 14.01
N ASP A 148 -6.31 17.78 15.02
CA ASP A 148 -6.19 18.41 16.34
C ASP A 148 -4.89 18.02 17.05
N ALA A 149 -4.40 16.80 16.79
CA ALA A 149 -3.11 16.30 17.28
C ALA A 149 -1.91 16.78 16.45
N GLY A 150 -2.13 17.56 15.36
CA GLY A 150 -1.07 18.10 14.51
C GLY A 150 -0.69 17.25 13.29
N ILE A 151 -1.35 16.11 13.06
CA ILE A 151 -1.11 15.27 11.87
C ILE A 151 -1.97 15.79 10.72
N GLN A 152 -1.31 16.41 9.73
CA GLN A 152 -1.98 17.03 8.60
C GLN A 152 -1.97 16.14 7.34
N ASN A 153 -1.01 15.23 7.19
CA ASN A 153 -0.94 14.35 6.02
C ASN A 153 -1.77 13.08 6.29
N ILE A 154 -3.01 13.09 5.80
CA ILE A 154 -3.97 12.02 6.01
C ILE A 154 -4.39 11.45 4.66
N SER A 155 -4.27 10.12 4.53
CA SER A 155 -4.82 9.33 3.45
C SER A 155 -6.12 8.67 3.90
N VAL A 156 -7.11 8.64 3.04
CA VAL A 156 -8.34 7.85 3.23
C VAL A 156 -8.42 6.82 2.11
N ASP A 157 -8.58 5.56 2.50
CA ASP A 157 -8.66 4.45 1.59
C ASP A 157 -10.13 4.09 1.37
N LEU A 158 -10.55 4.08 0.10
CA LEU A 158 -11.89 3.74 -0.37
C LEU A 158 -11.87 2.43 -1.14
N MET A 159 -13.02 1.78 -1.20
CA MET A 159 -13.26 0.65 -2.07
C MET A 159 -14.54 0.89 -2.88
N TYR A 160 -14.55 0.40 -4.12
CA TYR A 160 -15.71 0.41 -5.00
C TYR A 160 -15.87 -0.95 -5.68
N GLY A 161 -16.96 -1.15 -6.40
CA GLY A 161 -17.25 -2.43 -7.05
C GLY A 161 -17.88 -3.45 -6.10
N PHE A 162 -18.60 -2.99 -5.07
CA PHE A 162 -19.36 -3.89 -4.21
C PHE A 162 -20.52 -4.53 -5.00
N PRO A 163 -20.93 -5.76 -4.63
CA PRO A 163 -22.16 -6.32 -5.15
C PRO A 163 -23.33 -5.35 -4.95
N ASP A 164 -24.13 -5.17 -6.00
CA ASP A 164 -25.28 -4.25 -6.02
C ASP A 164 -24.97 -2.76 -5.79
N GLU A 165 -23.71 -2.34 -5.87
CA GLU A 165 -23.34 -0.94 -5.82
C GLU A 165 -23.69 -0.23 -7.12
N THR A 166 -24.37 0.91 -6.99
CA THR A 166 -24.67 1.78 -8.13
C THR A 166 -23.61 2.86 -8.29
N LEU A 167 -23.53 3.44 -9.50
CA LEU A 167 -22.64 4.60 -9.73
C LEU A 167 -22.98 5.78 -8.80
N GLN A 168 -24.25 5.96 -8.44
CA GLN A 168 -24.69 7.01 -7.52
C GLN A 168 -24.19 6.77 -6.10
N ASP A 169 -24.18 5.52 -5.64
CA ASP A 169 -23.62 5.15 -4.32
C ASP A 169 -22.13 5.45 -4.27
N TRP A 170 -21.40 5.07 -5.33
CA TRP A 170 -19.98 5.38 -5.44
C TRP A 170 -19.69 6.88 -5.48
N GLU A 171 -20.48 7.65 -6.24
CA GLU A 171 -20.36 9.12 -6.23
C GLU A 171 -20.58 9.71 -4.83
N TYR A 172 -21.51 9.17 -4.07
CA TYR A 172 -21.73 9.57 -2.68
C TYR A 172 -20.48 9.34 -1.82
N ASP A 173 -19.83 8.18 -1.95
CA ASP A 173 -18.61 7.84 -1.21
C ASP A 173 -17.44 8.79 -1.60
N ILE A 174 -17.25 9.04 -2.91
CA ILE A 174 -16.25 10.01 -3.38
C ILE A 174 -16.52 11.41 -2.77
N ASP A 175 -17.75 11.89 -2.84
CA ASP A 175 -18.12 13.21 -2.30
C ASP A 175 -17.94 13.27 -0.78
N ALA A 176 -18.24 12.18 -0.07
CA ALA A 176 -18.02 12.11 1.36
C ALA A 176 -16.52 12.19 1.70
N ALA A 177 -15.67 11.50 0.96
CA ALA A 177 -14.22 11.57 1.12
C ALA A 177 -13.66 12.97 0.79
N LEU A 178 -14.11 13.59 -0.29
CA LEU A 178 -13.69 14.93 -0.68
C LEU A 178 -14.07 15.99 0.36
N ARG A 179 -15.23 15.86 1.01
CA ARG A 179 -15.65 16.75 2.12
C ARG A 179 -14.72 16.67 3.34
N LEU A 180 -13.93 15.62 3.52
CA LEU A 180 -12.94 15.53 4.59
C LEU A 180 -11.70 16.41 4.34
N HIS A 181 -11.52 16.91 3.11
CA HIS A 181 -10.39 17.73 2.68
C HIS A 181 -9.03 17.10 2.97
N VAL A 182 -8.94 15.77 2.99
CA VAL A 182 -7.69 15.03 3.22
C VAL A 182 -6.67 15.28 2.11
N GLU A 183 -5.42 14.96 2.36
CA GLU A 183 -4.29 15.24 1.46
C GLU A 183 -4.11 14.15 0.41
N HIS A 184 -4.63 12.95 0.69
CA HIS A 184 -4.43 11.77 -0.15
C HIS A 184 -5.68 10.88 -0.14
N LEU A 185 -5.98 10.26 -1.27
CA LEU A 185 -7.03 9.27 -1.42
C LEU A 185 -6.45 8.03 -2.12
N SER A 186 -6.70 6.85 -1.57
CA SER A 186 -6.51 5.58 -2.25
C SER A 186 -7.89 5.00 -2.58
N ALA A 187 -8.07 4.46 -3.78
CA ALA A 187 -9.32 3.83 -4.15
C ALA A 187 -9.07 2.53 -4.91
N TYR A 188 -9.61 1.44 -4.38
CA TYR A 188 -9.38 0.09 -4.88
C TYR A 188 -10.70 -0.53 -5.33
N CYS A 189 -10.70 -1.17 -6.51
CA CYS A 189 -11.80 -2.05 -6.89
C CYS A 189 -11.83 -3.28 -5.96
N LEU A 190 -12.99 -3.68 -5.49
CA LEU A 190 -13.16 -4.86 -4.64
C LEU A 190 -12.81 -6.14 -5.41
N MET A 191 -11.62 -6.66 -5.16
CA MET A 191 -11.18 -7.92 -5.73
C MET A 191 -11.67 -9.09 -4.90
N ILE A 192 -12.16 -10.15 -5.58
CA ILE A 192 -12.61 -11.38 -4.93
C ILE A 192 -11.49 -12.41 -5.05
N GLU A 193 -10.57 -12.39 -4.12
CA GLU A 193 -9.40 -13.27 -4.09
C GLU A 193 -9.74 -14.67 -3.59
N GLU A 194 -9.16 -15.68 -4.24
CA GLU A 194 -9.31 -17.08 -3.85
C GLU A 194 -8.85 -17.31 -2.39
N GLY A 195 -9.58 -18.17 -1.69
CA GLY A 195 -9.29 -18.49 -0.29
C GLY A 195 -9.90 -17.53 0.73
N THR A 196 -10.36 -16.33 0.32
CA THR A 196 -11.05 -15.37 1.21
C THR A 196 -12.46 -15.82 1.55
N PRO A 197 -13.06 -15.35 2.66
CA PRO A 197 -14.48 -15.60 2.95
C PRO A 197 -15.39 -15.05 1.85
N LEU A 198 -15.06 -13.90 1.25
CA LEU A 198 -15.84 -13.31 0.15
C LEU A 198 -15.84 -14.21 -1.09
N TRP A 199 -14.71 -14.82 -1.43
CA TRP A 199 -14.62 -15.79 -2.52
C TRP A 199 -15.53 -16.99 -2.28
N ARG A 200 -15.59 -17.51 -1.04
CA ARG A 200 -16.49 -18.62 -0.68
C ARG A 200 -17.96 -18.22 -0.79
N LEU A 201 -18.31 -16.96 -0.49
CA LEU A 201 -19.65 -16.43 -0.68
C LEU A 201 -20.00 -16.35 -2.18
N LYS A 202 -19.07 -15.87 -3.02
CA LYS A 202 -19.24 -15.80 -4.47
C LYS A 202 -19.47 -17.17 -5.09
N MET A 203 -18.71 -18.18 -4.66
CA MET A 203 -18.88 -19.56 -5.15
C MET A 203 -20.28 -20.15 -4.85
N LYS A 204 -20.96 -19.63 -3.83
CA LYS A 204 -22.32 -20.02 -3.46
C LYS A 204 -23.39 -19.15 -4.09
N ASN A 205 -23.04 -17.95 -4.53
CA ASN A 205 -23.96 -16.97 -5.09
C ASN A 205 -23.28 -16.20 -6.24
N GLU A 206 -23.53 -16.63 -7.47
CA GLU A 206 -22.98 -16.02 -8.69
C GLU A 206 -23.38 -14.55 -8.88
N LYS A 207 -24.43 -14.08 -8.21
CA LYS A 207 -24.86 -12.68 -8.27
C LYS A 207 -23.91 -11.71 -7.53
N LEU A 208 -22.95 -12.23 -6.73
CA LEU A 208 -21.93 -11.44 -6.06
C LEU A 208 -20.81 -11.05 -7.06
N LYS A 209 -21.15 -10.55 -8.23
CA LYS A 209 -20.20 -10.03 -9.20
C LYS A 209 -20.72 -8.69 -9.73
N MET A 210 -19.87 -7.67 -9.69
CA MET A 210 -20.13 -6.41 -10.39
C MET A 210 -20.01 -6.64 -11.91
N ASP A 211 -20.72 -5.84 -12.67
CA ASP A 211 -20.59 -5.74 -14.11
C ASP A 211 -19.35 -4.95 -14.46
N GLU A 212 -18.52 -5.46 -15.38
CA GLU A 212 -17.25 -4.85 -15.78
C GLU A 212 -17.41 -3.43 -16.35
N GLU A 213 -18.51 -3.16 -17.05
CA GLU A 213 -18.81 -1.83 -17.58
C GLU A 213 -19.14 -0.85 -16.44
N THR A 214 -19.84 -1.30 -15.42
CA THR A 214 -20.14 -0.51 -14.22
C THR A 214 -18.84 -0.21 -13.45
N GLU A 215 -17.95 -1.19 -13.26
CA GLU A 215 -16.63 -0.97 -12.65
C GLU A 215 -15.81 0.07 -13.43
N ARG A 216 -15.81 -0.02 -14.76
CA ARG A 216 -15.14 0.94 -15.64
C ARG A 216 -15.70 2.36 -15.44
N LEU A 217 -17.00 2.51 -15.44
CA LEU A 217 -17.67 3.80 -15.22
C LEU A 217 -17.38 4.37 -13.83
N MET A 218 -17.33 3.54 -12.79
CA MET A 218 -16.96 3.94 -11.43
C MET A 218 -15.54 4.49 -11.38
N TYR A 219 -14.60 3.83 -12.04
CA TYR A 219 -13.23 4.29 -12.08
C TYR A 219 -13.08 5.60 -12.88
N GLU A 220 -13.76 5.74 -14.02
CA GLU A 220 -13.81 6.99 -14.77
C GLU A 220 -14.37 8.14 -13.92
N ARG A 221 -15.45 7.88 -13.21
CA ARG A 221 -16.09 8.88 -12.33
C ARG A 221 -15.19 9.29 -11.18
N LEU A 222 -14.43 8.33 -10.60
CA LEU A 222 -13.43 8.60 -9.58
C LEU A 222 -12.37 9.58 -10.10
N ILE A 223 -11.75 9.24 -11.24
CA ILE A 223 -10.70 10.08 -11.84
C ILE A 223 -11.24 11.49 -12.06
N ASP A 224 -12.41 11.65 -12.69
CA ASP A 224 -12.97 12.97 -13.00
C ASP A 224 -13.21 13.80 -11.72
N LYS A 225 -13.97 13.27 -10.76
CA LYS A 225 -14.34 14.01 -9.54
C LYS A 225 -13.13 14.39 -8.69
N VAL A 226 -12.17 13.46 -8.54
CA VAL A 226 -11.01 13.69 -7.67
C VAL A 226 -10.01 14.64 -8.32
N THR A 227 -9.81 14.56 -9.65
CA THR A 227 -8.94 15.51 -10.35
C THR A 227 -9.58 16.91 -10.45
N GLU A 228 -10.89 17.02 -10.65
CA GLU A 228 -11.63 18.30 -10.56
C GLU A 228 -11.50 18.94 -9.17
N ALA A 229 -11.38 18.14 -8.11
CA ALA A 229 -11.13 18.62 -6.74
C ALA A 229 -9.67 19.02 -6.48
N GLY A 230 -8.78 18.96 -7.51
CA GLY A 230 -7.39 19.40 -7.44
C GLY A 230 -6.38 18.36 -6.97
N TYR A 231 -6.74 17.08 -6.99
CA TYR A 231 -5.80 16.00 -6.73
C TYR A 231 -5.09 15.56 -8.01
N GLU A 232 -3.83 15.18 -7.89
CA GLU A 232 -3.06 14.52 -8.93
C GLU A 232 -3.38 13.03 -8.92
N HIS A 233 -3.77 12.45 -10.05
CA HIS A 233 -3.84 11.02 -10.24
C HIS A 233 -2.42 10.51 -10.56
N TYR A 234 -1.65 10.12 -9.55
CA TYR A 234 -0.22 9.87 -9.72
C TYR A 234 0.15 8.39 -9.92
N GLU A 235 -0.75 7.46 -9.57
CA GLU A 235 -0.68 6.05 -9.93
C GLU A 235 -2.10 5.44 -9.96
N ILE A 236 -2.25 4.22 -10.46
CA ILE A 236 -3.55 3.62 -10.81
C ILE A 236 -4.60 3.78 -9.71
N SER A 237 -4.24 3.57 -8.44
CA SER A 237 -5.18 3.56 -7.32
C SER A 237 -5.06 4.76 -6.39
N ASN A 238 -4.08 5.66 -6.61
CA ASN A 238 -3.76 6.70 -5.64
C ASN A 238 -3.80 8.12 -6.23
N PHE A 239 -4.40 9.00 -5.44
CA PHE A 239 -4.60 10.41 -5.74
C PHE A 239 -4.08 11.26 -4.58
N ALA A 240 -3.39 12.34 -4.87
CA ALA A 240 -2.84 13.21 -3.84
C ALA A 240 -2.94 14.68 -4.23
N LYS A 241 -3.14 15.57 -3.25
CA LYS A 241 -2.88 16.97 -3.46
C LYS A 241 -1.40 17.20 -3.80
N PRO A 242 -1.05 18.24 -4.57
CA PRO A 242 0.34 18.53 -4.92
C PRO A 242 1.25 18.54 -3.69
N GLY A 243 2.33 17.73 -3.73
CA GLY A 243 3.30 17.58 -2.64
C GLY A 243 2.95 16.55 -1.56
N PHE A 244 1.79 15.87 -1.64
CA PHE A 244 1.33 14.90 -0.64
C PHE A 244 1.27 13.44 -1.13
N ARG A 245 1.91 13.14 -2.27
CA ARG A 245 2.07 11.75 -2.70
C ARG A 245 2.75 10.93 -1.59
N SER A 246 2.34 9.68 -1.37
CA SER A 246 3.02 8.78 -0.43
C SER A 246 4.45 8.54 -0.90
N LYS A 247 5.43 9.01 -0.13
CA LYS A 247 6.84 8.85 -0.49
C LYS A 247 7.29 7.41 -0.37
N HIS A 248 6.81 6.72 0.67
CA HIS A 248 7.12 5.32 0.88
C HIS A 248 6.61 4.45 -0.27
N ASN A 249 5.31 4.57 -0.63
CA ASN A 249 4.73 3.78 -1.71
C ASN A 249 5.34 4.15 -3.07
N SER A 250 5.60 5.45 -3.30
CA SER A 250 6.25 5.91 -4.53
C SER A 250 7.65 5.32 -4.71
N SER A 251 8.36 4.99 -3.63
CA SER A 251 9.68 4.39 -3.71
C SER A 251 9.67 2.99 -4.35
N TYR A 252 8.60 2.22 -4.17
CA TYR A 252 8.44 0.91 -4.82
C TYR A 252 8.34 1.03 -6.35
N TRP A 253 7.64 2.08 -6.82
CA TRP A 253 7.48 2.33 -8.26
C TRP A 253 8.75 2.89 -8.92
N GLN A 254 9.70 3.39 -8.13
CA GLN A 254 10.95 3.99 -8.57
C GLN A 254 12.17 3.06 -8.43
N ASP A 255 11.95 1.78 -8.19
CA ASP A 255 13.03 0.78 -8.02
C ASP A 255 14.01 1.14 -6.88
N ILE A 256 13.50 1.77 -5.81
CA ILE A 256 14.30 2.18 -4.67
C ILE A 256 14.38 1.02 -3.66
N PRO A 257 15.58 0.69 -3.13
CA PRO A 257 15.75 -0.32 -2.11
C PRO A 257 14.92 -0.07 -0.86
N TYR A 258 14.46 -1.15 -0.22
CA TYR A 258 13.74 -1.09 1.04
C TYR A 258 14.02 -2.30 1.93
N ILE A 259 13.86 -2.10 3.24
CA ILE A 259 13.98 -3.12 4.27
C ILE A 259 12.59 -3.42 4.81
N GLY A 260 12.20 -4.70 4.74
CA GLY A 260 10.97 -5.19 5.36
C GLY A 260 11.27 -5.99 6.63
N LEU A 261 10.60 -5.65 7.72
CA LEU A 261 10.72 -6.31 9.02
C LEU A 261 9.40 -6.97 9.42
N GLY A 262 9.50 -8.07 10.14
CA GLY A 262 8.33 -8.83 10.59
C GLY A 262 7.99 -10.01 9.70
N ALA A 263 7.08 -10.86 10.17
CA ALA A 263 6.62 -12.05 9.44
C ALA A 263 6.00 -11.66 8.09
N ALA A 264 6.30 -12.39 7.03
CA ALA A 264 5.89 -12.16 5.65
C ALA A 264 6.37 -10.83 5.01
N ALA A 265 7.21 -10.04 5.68
CA ALA A 265 7.74 -8.81 5.12
C ALA A 265 8.78 -9.07 4.04
N HIS A 266 8.71 -8.33 2.95
CA HIS A 266 9.65 -8.38 1.84
C HIS A 266 10.69 -7.26 1.96
N SER A 267 11.89 -7.51 1.45
CA SER A 267 12.99 -6.55 1.32
C SER A 267 13.56 -6.61 -0.09
N TYR A 268 14.15 -5.52 -0.54
CA TYR A 268 14.81 -5.37 -1.84
C TYR A 268 16.05 -4.48 -1.72
N ASP A 269 17.18 -4.92 -2.25
CA ASP A 269 18.45 -4.20 -2.18
C ASP A 269 18.96 -3.68 -3.54
N GLY A 270 18.12 -3.78 -4.58
CA GLY A 270 18.47 -3.45 -5.96
C GLY A 270 18.92 -4.65 -6.80
N HIS A 271 19.27 -5.78 -6.15
CA HIS A 271 19.77 -6.99 -6.83
C HIS A 271 19.14 -8.27 -6.31
N THR A 272 18.69 -8.24 -5.07
CA THR A 272 18.13 -9.40 -4.36
C THR A 272 16.80 -9.01 -3.75
N ARG A 273 15.79 -9.84 -3.95
CA ARG A 273 14.54 -9.79 -3.21
C ARG A 273 14.59 -10.86 -2.11
N SER A 274 14.21 -10.50 -0.90
CA SER A 274 14.11 -11.46 0.20
C SER A 274 12.80 -11.27 0.95
N TRP A 275 12.32 -12.33 1.60
CA TRP A 275 11.11 -12.27 2.40
C TRP A 275 11.25 -13.13 3.64
N ASN A 276 10.71 -12.63 4.74
CA ASN A 276 10.61 -13.40 5.97
C ASN A 276 9.50 -14.45 5.86
N ILE A 277 9.66 -15.58 6.56
CA ILE A 277 8.60 -16.60 6.63
C ILE A 277 7.30 -16.00 7.16
N SER A 278 6.17 -16.49 6.66
CA SER A 278 4.85 -16.00 7.03
C SER A 278 4.31 -16.59 8.33
N ASP A 279 4.81 -17.73 8.80
CA ASP A 279 4.38 -18.33 10.07
C ASP A 279 4.84 -17.49 11.25
N LEU A 280 3.88 -16.89 11.96
CA LEU A 280 4.12 -15.95 13.06
C LEU A 280 4.92 -16.57 14.20
N GLN A 281 4.62 -17.82 14.56
CA GLN A 281 5.28 -18.49 15.68
C GLN A 281 6.71 -18.87 15.30
N GLN A 282 6.91 -19.47 14.14
CA GLN A 282 8.23 -19.84 13.64
C GLN A 282 9.12 -18.60 13.45
N TYR A 283 8.54 -17.49 12.96
CA TYR A 283 9.26 -16.23 12.84
C TYR A 283 9.77 -15.76 14.22
N MET A 284 8.89 -15.64 15.22
CA MET A 284 9.31 -15.20 16.57
C MET A 284 10.36 -16.12 17.18
N GLU A 285 10.17 -17.43 17.11
CA GLU A 285 11.11 -18.41 17.66
C GLU A 285 12.48 -18.38 16.99
N ALA A 286 12.55 -18.17 15.67
CA ALA A 286 13.80 -18.04 14.95
C ALA A 286 14.56 -16.77 15.36
N ILE A 287 13.87 -15.63 15.41
CA ILE A 287 14.45 -14.35 15.85
C ILE A 287 14.92 -14.44 17.31
N GLU A 288 14.17 -15.07 18.20
CA GLU A 288 14.57 -15.30 19.60
C GLU A 288 15.87 -16.12 19.72
N ARG A 289 16.11 -17.01 18.77
CA ARG A 289 17.40 -17.77 18.67
C ARG A 289 18.51 -17.00 17.96
N GLY A 290 18.26 -15.74 17.53
CA GLY A 290 19.23 -14.92 16.79
C GLY A 290 19.38 -15.32 15.31
N GLN A 291 18.39 -15.98 14.74
CA GLN A 291 18.34 -16.40 13.34
C GLN A 291 17.39 -15.49 12.57
N GLN A 292 17.73 -15.14 11.32
CA GLN A 292 16.82 -14.45 10.39
C GLN A 292 16.12 -15.50 9.53
N PRO A 293 14.82 -15.76 9.73
CA PRO A 293 14.08 -16.76 8.98
C PRO A 293 13.60 -16.18 7.65
N SER A 294 14.49 -16.02 6.69
CA SER A 294 14.19 -15.41 5.39
C SER A 294 14.64 -16.30 4.24
N GLU A 295 13.88 -16.25 3.16
CA GLU A 295 14.22 -16.75 1.84
C GLU A 295 14.67 -15.60 0.96
N GLN A 296 15.39 -15.89 -0.12
CA GLN A 296 15.84 -14.84 -1.05
C GLN A 296 15.94 -15.38 -2.48
N GLU A 297 15.80 -14.49 -3.44
CA GLU A 297 16.09 -14.70 -4.84
C GLU A 297 17.00 -13.61 -5.38
N VAL A 298 17.89 -13.97 -6.28
CA VAL A 298 18.72 -13.01 -7.04
C VAL A 298 17.93 -12.61 -8.28
N ILE A 299 17.80 -11.32 -8.49
CA ILE A 299 17.06 -10.75 -9.62
C ILE A 299 18.04 -10.61 -10.78
N ASP A 300 17.83 -11.40 -11.85
CA ASP A 300 18.59 -11.28 -13.07
C ASP A 300 18.13 -10.07 -13.92
N GLU A 301 18.83 -9.78 -15.02
CA GLU A 301 18.53 -8.64 -15.88
C GLU A 301 17.14 -8.73 -16.53
N ASP A 302 16.70 -9.93 -16.91
CA ASP A 302 15.39 -10.13 -17.55
C ASP A 302 14.27 -9.91 -16.52
N THR A 303 14.41 -10.46 -15.32
CA THR A 303 13.48 -10.22 -14.19
C THR A 303 13.44 -8.75 -13.80
N HIS A 304 14.60 -8.09 -13.68
CA HIS A 304 14.67 -6.67 -13.34
C HIS A 304 13.97 -5.79 -14.41
N TYR A 305 14.17 -6.09 -15.69
CA TYR A 305 13.43 -5.41 -16.75
C TYR A 305 11.93 -5.61 -16.60
N ASN A 306 11.46 -6.83 -16.35
CA ASN A 306 10.05 -7.16 -16.20
C ASN A 306 9.42 -6.45 -15.01
N ASP A 307 10.10 -6.44 -13.86
CA ASP A 307 9.68 -5.67 -12.68
C ASP A 307 9.51 -4.18 -13.01
N ARG A 308 10.48 -3.59 -13.71
CA ARG A 308 10.41 -2.18 -14.10
C ARG A 308 9.24 -1.86 -15.02
N ILE A 309 8.88 -2.74 -15.95
CA ILE A 309 7.69 -2.58 -16.80
C ILE A 309 6.44 -2.49 -15.92
N THR A 310 6.27 -3.46 -15.00
CA THR A 310 5.07 -3.58 -14.17
C THR A 310 4.92 -2.45 -13.16
N VAL A 311 6.01 -1.92 -12.63
CA VAL A 311 5.93 -0.83 -11.63
C VAL A 311 5.87 0.56 -12.29
N ALA A 312 6.68 0.83 -13.32
CA ALA A 312 6.75 2.17 -13.91
C ALA A 312 5.47 2.56 -14.66
N LEU A 313 4.88 1.65 -15.43
CA LEU A 313 3.66 1.94 -16.19
C LEU A 313 2.42 2.16 -15.31
N ARG A 314 2.47 1.79 -14.03
CA ARG A 314 1.40 2.11 -13.07
C ARG A 314 1.35 3.59 -12.71
N THR A 315 2.41 4.34 -12.94
CA THR A 315 2.55 5.74 -12.53
C THR A 315 2.33 6.71 -13.69
N CYS A 316 1.95 7.93 -13.36
CA CYS A 316 1.80 9.01 -14.35
C CYS A 316 3.15 9.41 -14.99
N GLU A 317 4.28 9.14 -14.35
CA GLU A 317 5.62 9.33 -14.92
C GLU A 317 5.95 8.29 -15.99
N GLY A 318 5.39 7.09 -15.89
CA GLY A 318 5.63 6.02 -16.83
C GLY A 318 7.07 5.51 -16.88
N LEU A 319 7.37 4.73 -17.91
CA LEU A 319 8.67 4.11 -18.13
C LEU A 319 9.60 5.04 -18.91
N ASP A 320 10.78 5.33 -18.37
CA ASP A 320 11.84 6.02 -19.10
C ASP A 320 12.70 5.01 -19.91
N LEU A 321 12.46 4.93 -21.20
CA LEU A 321 13.17 4.04 -22.13
C LEU A 321 14.68 4.33 -22.19
N SER A 322 15.12 5.56 -21.85
CA SER A 322 16.54 5.92 -21.83
C SER A 322 17.35 5.19 -20.76
N THR A 323 16.68 4.72 -19.71
CA THR A 323 17.27 3.99 -18.59
C THR A 323 17.40 2.48 -18.86
N LEU A 324 16.82 1.98 -19.97
CA LEU A 324 16.92 0.58 -20.37
C LEU A 324 18.19 0.34 -21.19
N SER A 325 18.77 -0.86 -21.04
CA SER A 325 19.83 -1.30 -21.97
C SER A 325 19.31 -1.38 -23.40
N HIS A 326 20.20 -1.38 -24.38
CA HIS A 326 19.81 -1.42 -25.79
C HIS A 326 18.91 -2.63 -26.15
N LYS A 327 19.19 -3.80 -25.55
CA LYS A 327 18.39 -5.04 -25.72
C LYS A 327 16.93 -4.80 -25.36
N TYR A 328 16.69 -4.35 -24.12
CA TYR A 328 15.33 -4.19 -23.60
C TYR A 328 14.61 -2.98 -24.16
N ARG A 329 15.33 -1.90 -24.47
CA ARG A 329 14.73 -0.74 -25.15
C ARG A 329 14.17 -1.13 -26.52
N THR A 330 14.98 -1.82 -27.36
CA THR A 330 14.55 -2.24 -28.68
C THR A 330 13.35 -3.17 -28.61
N TYR A 331 13.36 -4.10 -27.66
CA TYR A 331 12.23 -5.00 -27.42
C TYR A 331 10.98 -4.23 -27.02
N CYS A 332 11.06 -3.41 -25.96
CA CYS A 332 9.95 -2.63 -25.45
C CYS A 332 9.36 -1.69 -26.53
N GLU A 333 10.21 -0.97 -27.27
CA GLU A 333 9.76 -0.10 -28.34
C GLU A 333 9.00 -0.86 -29.44
N ARG A 334 9.44 -2.06 -29.80
CA ARG A 334 8.75 -2.91 -30.77
C ARG A 334 7.38 -3.34 -30.28
N GLU A 335 7.30 -3.88 -29.07
CA GLU A 335 6.04 -4.40 -28.51
C GLU A 335 5.05 -3.26 -28.19
N ALA A 336 5.52 -2.09 -27.79
CA ALA A 336 4.68 -0.93 -27.50
C ALA A 336 3.99 -0.33 -28.74
N GLN A 337 4.53 -0.52 -29.95
CA GLN A 337 4.02 0.11 -31.18
C GLN A 337 2.53 -0.13 -31.41
N ARG A 338 2.06 -1.35 -31.20
CA ARG A 338 0.64 -1.70 -31.37
C ARG A 338 -0.26 -0.93 -30.41
N TYR A 339 0.17 -0.74 -29.16
CA TYR A 339 -0.61 -0.03 -28.14
C TYR A 339 -0.58 1.48 -28.33
N ILE A 340 0.53 2.01 -28.86
CA ILE A 340 0.62 3.41 -29.29
C ILE A 340 -0.33 3.65 -30.46
N ALA A 341 -0.35 2.76 -31.46
CA ALA A 341 -1.24 2.86 -32.62
C ALA A 341 -2.74 2.76 -32.22
N LEU A 342 -3.05 2.05 -31.14
CA LEU A 342 -4.41 1.94 -30.58
C LEU A 342 -4.76 3.10 -29.64
N GLY A 343 -3.83 4.01 -29.36
CA GLY A 343 -4.06 5.12 -28.41
C GLY A 343 -4.13 4.70 -26.94
N LEU A 344 -3.61 3.52 -26.59
CA LEU A 344 -3.57 2.99 -25.22
C LEU A 344 -2.28 3.35 -24.47
N LEU A 345 -1.19 3.55 -25.21
CA LEU A 345 0.07 4.12 -24.75
C LEU A 345 0.36 5.41 -25.48
N THR A 346 1.04 6.33 -24.82
CA THR A 346 1.64 7.50 -25.47
C THR A 346 3.14 7.52 -25.22
N ARG A 347 3.88 8.09 -26.19
CA ARG A 347 5.31 8.27 -26.08
C ARG A 347 5.68 9.74 -26.25
N GLU A 348 6.32 10.31 -25.23
CA GLU A 348 6.88 11.66 -25.27
C GLU A 348 8.41 11.58 -25.04
N GLY A 349 9.17 11.77 -26.11
CA GLY A 349 10.63 11.60 -26.04
C GLY A 349 11.03 10.16 -25.67
N SER A 350 11.67 9.99 -24.52
CA SER A 350 12.01 8.67 -23.95
C SER A 350 10.95 8.11 -23.00
N ARG A 351 9.89 8.84 -22.71
CA ARG A 351 8.83 8.43 -21.77
C ARG A 351 7.71 7.69 -22.47
N LEU A 352 7.34 6.53 -21.90
CA LEU A 352 6.21 5.71 -22.32
C LEU A 352 5.21 5.67 -21.16
N THR A 353 4.00 6.16 -21.39
CA THR A 353 2.95 6.25 -20.36
C THR A 353 1.65 5.64 -20.83
N LEU A 354 0.84 5.13 -19.90
CA LEU A 354 -0.54 4.74 -20.19
C LEU A 354 -1.38 5.98 -20.48
N THR A 355 -2.24 5.89 -21.48
CA THR A 355 -3.32 6.85 -21.66
C THR A 355 -4.47 6.54 -20.70
N ARG A 356 -5.45 7.43 -20.58
CA ARG A 356 -6.67 7.15 -19.81
C ARG A 356 -7.35 5.85 -20.26
N GLN A 357 -7.40 5.59 -21.57
CA GLN A 357 -7.96 4.34 -22.11
C GLN A 357 -7.07 3.14 -21.79
N GLY A 358 -5.76 3.34 -21.79
CA GLY A 358 -4.78 2.30 -21.46
C GLY A 358 -4.84 1.83 -20.01
N LEU A 359 -5.30 2.68 -19.07
CA LEU A 359 -5.45 2.31 -17.66
C LEU A 359 -6.38 1.11 -17.47
N PHE A 360 -7.45 1.00 -18.27
CA PHE A 360 -8.44 -0.08 -18.16
C PHE A 360 -7.94 -1.45 -18.64
N VAL A 361 -6.87 -1.46 -19.40
CA VAL A 361 -6.23 -2.68 -19.94
C VAL A 361 -4.74 -2.70 -19.60
N SER A 362 -4.39 -2.05 -18.49
CA SER A 362 -3.00 -1.89 -18.08
C SER A 362 -2.27 -3.21 -17.86
N ASP A 363 -2.94 -4.20 -17.27
CA ASP A 363 -2.35 -5.52 -17.01
C ASP A 363 -2.04 -6.26 -18.32
N ASP A 364 -2.92 -6.20 -19.32
CA ASP A 364 -2.68 -6.78 -20.64
C ASP A 364 -1.51 -6.09 -21.37
N ILE A 365 -1.44 -4.75 -21.26
CA ILE A 365 -0.34 -3.98 -21.83
C ILE A 365 0.97 -4.36 -21.14
N MET A 366 1.04 -4.30 -19.82
CA MET A 366 2.24 -4.64 -19.06
C MET A 366 2.68 -6.08 -19.33
N SER A 367 1.76 -7.03 -19.28
CA SER A 367 2.00 -8.44 -19.59
C SER A 367 2.62 -8.67 -20.97
N SER A 368 2.18 -7.89 -21.95
CA SER A 368 2.68 -7.98 -23.34
C SER A 368 4.05 -7.35 -23.53
N LEU A 369 4.47 -6.46 -22.64
CA LEU A 369 5.79 -5.83 -22.68
C LEU A 369 6.84 -6.60 -21.86
N ILE A 370 6.45 -7.65 -21.14
CA ILE A 370 7.36 -8.54 -20.42
C ILE A 370 8.27 -9.27 -21.41
N TYR A 371 9.56 -9.30 -21.11
CA TYR A 371 10.56 -10.05 -21.85
C TYR A 371 10.55 -11.52 -21.44
N VAL A 372 10.37 -12.42 -22.43
CA VAL A 372 10.27 -13.89 -22.23
C VAL A 372 11.42 -14.57 -22.99
#